data_33d2bb0c2abef52c58dd9d7de5c67907
#
_entry.id   33d2bb0c2abef52c58dd9d7de5c67907
#
_cell.length_a   1.000
_cell.length_b   1.000
_cell.length_c   1.000
_cell.angle_alpha   90.00
_cell.angle_beta   90.00
_cell.angle_gamma   90.00
#
_symmetry.space_group_name_H-M   'P 1'
#
loop_
_entity.id
_entity.type
_entity.pdbx_description
1 polymer ?
#
loop_
_entity_poly.entity_id
_entity_poly.type
_entity_poly.pdbx_seq_one_letter_code
_entity_poly.pdbx_strand_id
1 'polypeptide(L)'
;MQKRLIALVIVMLVGAGTAAAASTAPRNTVRPTISGTARQGEMLTADPGTWSGTQPITFAYQWRRCDANGGNCSNIIGATAKTYSLTSADVGNRLRVRVRASNDAGARTATSLSSAVVAAPTPRSVSLSISQSTVVYGRGVTLFGSVANGQPGEPVTVIEHQLPSFSGVSVRALATVQTNTEGSFSLVVRPVTHTLYRANNGQTTSNSVSINVRPRLSLRRIASNRFMVTALAARSFVGRYGLVQRWSRRTHHWLGLRRVFFTRAFPSVSPTITSRAMFRARLGGARIRVLVPRSQAAPGYIAGVSNVLSA
;
A
#
# COMPACT_ATOMS: atom_id res chain seq x y z
N MET A 1 -22.90 -96.84 67.26
CA MET A 1 -23.81 -95.78 66.82
C MET A 1 -23.00 -94.51 66.80
N GLN A 2 -22.53 -94.08 65.62
CA GLN A 2 -21.69 -92.94 65.44
C GLN A 2 -22.47 -91.76 64.84
N LYS A 3 -22.70 -90.69 65.62
CA LYS A 3 -23.39 -89.48 65.17
C LYS A 3 -22.37 -88.59 64.43
N ARG A 4 -22.57 -88.42 63.14
CA ARG A 4 -21.84 -87.43 62.30
C ARG A 4 -22.35 -86.04 62.55
N LEU A 5 -21.61 -85.11 63.08
CA LEU A 5 -21.91 -83.69 63.08
C LEU A 5 -21.56 -83.12 61.72
N ILE A 6 -22.47 -82.50 61.05
CA ILE A 6 -22.28 -81.71 59.81
C ILE A 6 -22.07 -80.26 60.28
N ALA A 7 -20.87 -79.74 60.11
CA ALA A 7 -20.55 -78.29 60.36
C ALA A 7 -20.94 -77.50 59.12
N LEU A 8 -21.85 -76.60 59.29
CA LEU A 8 -22.30 -75.65 58.26
C LEU A 8 -21.36 -74.48 58.26
N VAL A 9 -20.46 -74.36 57.24
CA VAL A 9 -19.58 -73.20 57.05
C VAL A 9 -20.39 -72.10 56.27
N ILE A 10 -20.78 -71.05 56.97
CA ILE A 10 -21.37 -69.85 56.37
C ILE A 10 -20.24 -68.99 55.88
N VAL A 11 -20.02 -68.92 54.56
CA VAL A 11 -19.11 -67.97 53.91
C VAL A 11 -19.81 -66.65 53.83
N MET A 12 -19.48 -65.67 54.66
CA MET A 12 -19.90 -64.27 54.47
C MET A 12 -19.04 -63.67 53.36
N LEU A 13 -19.70 -63.41 52.16
CA LEU A 13 -19.15 -62.57 51.13
C LEU A 13 -19.22 -61.11 51.62
N VAL A 14 -18.14 -60.56 52.08
CA VAL A 14 -18.01 -59.10 52.26
C VAL A 14 -17.87 -58.48 50.90
N GLY A 15 -18.93 -58.00 50.34
CA GLY A 15 -18.95 -57.18 49.11
C GLY A 15 -18.26 -55.85 49.42
N ALA A 16 -17.01 -55.68 48.99
CA ALA A 16 -16.33 -54.38 48.98
C ALA A 16 -17.07 -53.51 47.92
N GLY A 17 -18.08 -52.79 48.37
CA GLY A 17 -18.71 -51.76 47.57
C GLY A 17 -17.68 -50.66 47.30
N THR A 18 -17.16 -50.57 46.07
CA THR A 18 -16.38 -49.41 45.65
C THR A 18 -17.31 -48.19 45.70
N ALA A 19 -17.20 -47.38 46.75
CA ALA A 19 -17.86 -46.07 46.79
C ALA A 19 -17.36 -45.24 45.60
N ALA A 20 -18.18 -45.12 44.56
CA ALA A 20 -17.85 -44.20 43.49
C ALA A 20 -17.72 -42.80 44.08
N ALA A 21 -16.57 -42.19 43.91
CA ALA A 21 -16.33 -40.84 44.41
C ALA A 21 -17.39 -39.90 43.75
N ALA A 22 -18.13 -39.20 44.59
CA ALA A 22 -19.17 -38.29 44.10
C ALA A 22 -18.57 -37.24 43.16
N SER A 23 -19.11 -37.15 41.96
CA SER A 23 -18.63 -36.15 40.98
C SER A 23 -18.96 -34.75 41.48
N THR A 24 -18.01 -33.83 41.35
CA THR A 24 -18.12 -32.46 41.82
C THR A 24 -18.24 -31.50 40.61
N ALA A 25 -19.22 -30.56 40.69
CA ALA A 25 -19.45 -29.57 39.68
C ALA A 25 -18.24 -28.58 39.52
N PRO A 26 -18.02 -28.03 38.35
CA PRO A 26 -16.91 -27.10 38.14
C PRO A 26 -16.99 -25.88 39.05
N ARG A 27 -15.84 -25.46 39.60
CA ARG A 27 -15.66 -24.22 40.38
C ARG A 27 -14.52 -23.43 39.81
N ASN A 28 -14.74 -22.15 39.45
CA ASN A 28 -13.67 -21.28 38.96
C ASN A 28 -12.73 -20.90 40.10
N THR A 29 -11.44 -21.17 39.93
CA THR A 29 -10.36 -20.83 40.89
C THR A 29 -9.52 -19.66 40.37
N VAL A 30 -9.35 -19.52 39.03
CA VAL A 30 -8.73 -18.36 38.37
C VAL A 30 -9.68 -17.87 37.29
N ARG A 31 -9.99 -16.58 37.31
CA ARG A 31 -10.93 -15.98 36.35
C ARG A 31 -10.50 -16.16 34.90
N PRO A 32 -11.45 -16.25 33.94
CA PRO A 32 -11.15 -16.16 32.52
C PRO A 32 -10.41 -14.86 32.18
N THR A 33 -9.55 -14.90 31.18
CA THR A 33 -8.82 -13.72 30.67
C THR A 33 -9.05 -13.51 29.19
N ILE A 34 -8.75 -12.30 28.72
CA ILE A 34 -8.81 -11.91 27.31
C ILE A 34 -7.42 -11.44 26.92
N SER A 35 -6.89 -11.95 25.81
CA SER A 35 -5.65 -11.54 25.17
C SER A 35 -5.89 -11.04 23.75
N GLY A 36 -4.95 -10.24 23.23
CA GLY A 36 -5.03 -9.61 21.90
C GLY A 36 -5.12 -8.09 22.00
N THR A 37 -5.05 -7.43 20.83
CA THR A 37 -5.12 -5.96 20.71
C THR A 37 -6.57 -5.52 20.60
N ALA A 38 -7.04 -4.66 21.50
CA ALA A 38 -8.38 -4.11 21.47
C ALA A 38 -8.50 -3.00 20.41
N ARG A 39 -8.58 -3.39 19.13
CA ARG A 39 -8.74 -2.49 17.97
C ARG A 39 -9.65 -3.13 16.94
N GLN A 40 -10.51 -2.36 16.29
CA GLN A 40 -11.36 -2.85 15.21
C GLN A 40 -10.55 -3.57 14.13
N GLY A 41 -11.03 -4.74 13.71
CA GLY A 41 -10.37 -5.62 12.74
C GLY A 41 -9.40 -6.63 13.36
N GLU A 42 -8.98 -6.43 14.62
CA GLU A 42 -8.13 -7.37 15.35
C GLU A 42 -8.95 -8.46 16.02
N MET A 43 -8.30 -9.54 16.42
CA MET A 43 -8.91 -10.69 17.07
C MET A 43 -8.53 -10.76 18.54
N LEU A 44 -9.52 -10.94 19.40
CA LEU A 44 -9.34 -11.26 20.81
C LEU A 44 -9.46 -12.76 21.03
N THR A 45 -8.68 -13.30 21.97
CA THR A 45 -8.71 -14.71 22.36
C THR A 45 -9.07 -14.81 23.85
N ALA A 46 -10.02 -15.69 24.15
CA ALA A 46 -10.41 -16.01 25.52
C ALA A 46 -9.58 -17.17 26.07
N ASP A 47 -9.09 -17.02 27.29
CA ASP A 47 -8.61 -18.11 28.11
C ASP A 47 -9.68 -18.45 29.15
N PRO A 48 -10.08 -19.73 29.35
CA PRO A 48 -11.15 -20.09 30.28
C PRO A 48 -10.77 -19.90 31.75
N GLY A 49 -9.50 -19.64 32.07
CA GLY A 49 -9.00 -19.65 33.43
C GLY A 49 -8.87 -21.05 34.00
N THR A 50 -8.71 -21.13 35.31
CA THR A 50 -8.55 -22.42 36.01
C THR A 50 -9.85 -22.82 36.73
N TRP A 51 -10.16 -24.11 36.63
CA TRP A 51 -11.36 -24.68 37.24
C TRP A 51 -11.01 -25.96 38.01
N SER A 52 -11.55 -26.13 39.20
CA SER A 52 -11.58 -27.37 39.93
C SER A 52 -12.91 -28.10 39.66
N GLY A 53 -12.93 -29.41 39.93
CA GLY A 53 -14.12 -30.28 39.70
C GLY A 53 -13.70 -31.57 39.01
N THR A 54 -14.67 -32.51 38.94
CA THR A 54 -14.44 -33.81 38.31
C THR A 54 -14.26 -33.62 36.80
N GLN A 55 -13.18 -34.22 36.27
CA GLN A 55 -12.86 -34.18 34.84
C GLN A 55 -13.69 -35.25 34.05
N PRO A 56 -13.95 -35.03 32.78
CA PRO A 56 -13.60 -33.88 31.95
C PRO A 56 -14.50 -32.66 32.18
N ILE A 57 -13.92 -31.45 32.09
CA ILE A 57 -14.70 -30.19 32.11
C ILE A 57 -14.68 -29.61 30.71
N THR A 58 -15.86 -29.32 30.19
CA THR A 58 -16.09 -28.67 28.87
C THR A 58 -16.35 -27.18 29.05
N PHE A 59 -15.95 -26.39 28.06
CA PHE A 59 -16.09 -24.93 28.11
C PHE A 59 -16.91 -24.41 26.94
N ALA A 60 -17.87 -23.52 27.23
CA ALA A 60 -18.61 -22.72 26.25
C ALA A 60 -18.36 -21.24 26.54
N TYR A 61 -18.26 -20.45 25.49
CA TYR A 61 -17.94 -19.03 25.56
C TYR A 61 -19.14 -18.20 25.14
N GLN A 62 -19.23 -16.97 25.66
CA GLN A 62 -20.14 -15.92 25.21
C GLN A 62 -19.46 -14.58 25.39
N TRP A 63 -19.15 -13.94 24.26
CA TRP A 63 -18.60 -12.58 24.28
C TRP A 63 -19.71 -11.57 24.57
N ARG A 64 -19.36 -10.54 25.31
CA ARG A 64 -20.26 -9.49 25.76
C ARG A 64 -19.65 -8.13 25.50
N ARG A 65 -20.44 -7.20 24.96
CA ARG A 65 -20.06 -5.79 24.82
C ARG A 65 -20.51 -5.02 26.03
N CYS A 66 -19.63 -4.24 26.62
CA CYS A 66 -19.86 -3.37 27.77
C CYS A 66 -19.60 -1.91 27.34
N ASP A 67 -20.12 -0.95 28.08
CA ASP A 67 -19.77 0.45 27.88
C ASP A 67 -18.27 0.73 28.11
N ALA A 68 -17.83 1.99 27.86
CA ALA A 68 -16.45 2.41 28.01
C ALA A 68 -15.91 2.24 29.45
N ASN A 69 -16.79 2.23 30.45
CA ASN A 69 -16.44 2.01 31.85
C ASN A 69 -16.39 0.52 32.26
N GLY A 70 -16.82 -0.37 31.36
CA GLY A 70 -16.87 -1.81 31.59
C GLY A 70 -18.15 -2.27 32.28
N GLY A 71 -19.18 -1.40 32.36
CA GLY A 71 -20.53 -1.67 32.82
C GLY A 71 -21.50 -1.99 31.68
N ASN A 72 -22.81 -2.10 31.98
CA ASN A 72 -23.91 -2.24 31.03
C ASN A 72 -23.67 -3.29 29.93
N CYS A 73 -23.18 -4.47 30.32
CA CYS A 73 -22.75 -5.50 29.38
C CYS A 73 -23.94 -6.28 28.80
N SER A 74 -24.04 -6.37 27.49
CA SER A 74 -24.97 -7.20 26.73
C SER A 74 -24.25 -8.31 25.96
N ASN A 75 -24.93 -9.44 25.70
CA ASN A 75 -24.36 -10.52 24.91
C ASN A 75 -24.26 -10.09 23.44
N ILE A 76 -23.14 -10.41 22.79
CA ILE A 76 -22.99 -10.26 21.35
C ILE A 76 -23.57 -11.51 20.70
N ILE A 77 -24.63 -11.34 19.91
CA ILE A 77 -25.34 -12.45 19.27
C ILE A 77 -24.37 -13.24 18.37
N GLY A 78 -24.36 -14.57 18.52
CA GLY A 78 -23.50 -15.47 17.74
C GLY A 78 -22.02 -15.51 18.15
N ALA A 79 -21.56 -14.66 19.05
CA ALA A 79 -20.17 -14.62 19.48
C ALA A 79 -19.90 -15.65 20.59
N THR A 80 -19.84 -16.95 20.22
CA THR A 80 -19.69 -18.10 21.13
C THR A 80 -18.37 -18.87 20.94
N ALA A 81 -17.53 -18.46 20.01
CA ALA A 81 -16.23 -19.07 19.79
C ALA A 81 -15.20 -18.62 20.87
N LYS A 82 -14.11 -19.37 21.01
CA LYS A 82 -12.96 -19.01 21.86
C LYS A 82 -12.33 -17.69 21.42
N THR A 83 -12.41 -17.35 20.15
CA THR A 83 -11.91 -16.10 19.57
C THR A 83 -13.06 -15.21 19.10
N TYR A 84 -12.81 -13.90 19.07
CA TYR A 84 -13.78 -12.91 18.57
C TYR A 84 -13.05 -11.83 17.77
N SER A 85 -13.49 -11.59 16.52
CA SER A 85 -12.99 -10.50 15.67
C SER A 85 -13.75 -9.22 15.98
N LEU A 86 -13.01 -8.17 16.36
CA LEU A 86 -13.58 -6.87 16.72
C LEU A 86 -14.18 -6.15 15.51
N THR A 87 -15.40 -5.71 15.63
CA THR A 87 -16.18 -5.01 14.60
C THR A 87 -16.24 -3.49 14.86
N SER A 88 -16.80 -2.74 13.92
CA SER A 88 -17.06 -1.30 14.12
C SER A 88 -18.02 -1.01 15.28
N ALA A 89 -18.95 -1.93 15.58
CA ALA A 89 -19.87 -1.79 16.71
C ALA A 89 -19.17 -1.88 18.08
N ASP A 90 -17.95 -2.43 18.12
CA ASP A 90 -17.17 -2.56 19.36
C ASP A 90 -16.33 -1.32 19.68
N VAL A 91 -16.13 -0.45 18.70
CA VAL A 91 -15.31 0.78 18.88
C VAL A 91 -15.91 1.66 19.97
N GLY A 92 -15.04 2.13 20.89
CA GLY A 92 -15.44 2.90 22.06
C GLY A 92 -15.97 2.08 23.22
N ASN A 93 -16.16 0.77 23.05
CA ASN A 93 -16.67 -0.17 24.05
C ASN A 93 -15.55 -1.06 24.60
N ARG A 94 -15.86 -1.78 25.71
CA ARG A 94 -15.01 -2.82 26.27
C ARG A 94 -15.66 -4.18 26.07
N LEU A 95 -14.87 -5.23 25.96
CA LEU A 95 -15.36 -6.61 25.84
C LEU A 95 -15.13 -7.38 27.13
N ARG A 96 -16.04 -8.30 27.42
CA ARG A 96 -15.86 -9.36 28.42
C ARG A 96 -16.22 -10.68 27.78
N VAL A 97 -15.66 -11.76 28.28
CA VAL A 97 -16.07 -13.12 27.94
C VAL A 97 -16.66 -13.80 29.18
N ARG A 98 -17.86 -14.37 29.03
CA ARG A 98 -18.46 -15.28 29.98
C ARG A 98 -18.12 -16.70 29.55
N VAL A 99 -17.50 -17.46 30.44
CA VAL A 99 -17.16 -18.87 30.23
C VAL A 99 -18.12 -19.71 31.09
N ARG A 100 -18.77 -20.68 30.46
CA ARG A 100 -19.55 -21.71 31.12
C ARG A 100 -18.75 -23.01 31.12
N ALA A 101 -18.33 -23.47 32.30
CA ALA A 101 -17.70 -24.75 32.50
C ALA A 101 -18.76 -25.77 32.90
N SER A 102 -18.74 -26.97 32.35
CA SER A 102 -19.72 -28.04 32.62
C SER A 102 -19.08 -29.42 32.65
N ASN A 103 -19.55 -30.27 33.52
CA ASN A 103 -19.30 -31.72 33.61
C ASN A 103 -20.59 -32.44 34.03
N ASP A 104 -20.54 -33.75 34.26
CA ASP A 104 -21.72 -34.57 34.63
C ASP A 104 -22.35 -34.15 35.96
N ALA A 105 -21.62 -33.52 36.88
CA ALA A 105 -22.12 -33.02 38.15
C ALA A 105 -22.80 -31.61 38.02
N GLY A 106 -22.74 -30.96 36.86
CA GLY A 106 -23.39 -29.68 36.65
C GLY A 106 -22.52 -28.65 35.92
N ALA A 107 -22.97 -27.38 35.98
CA ALA A 107 -22.29 -26.29 35.30
C ALA A 107 -22.20 -25.02 36.15
N ARG A 108 -21.15 -24.23 35.93
CA ARG A 108 -20.94 -22.91 36.55
C ARG A 108 -20.39 -21.92 35.52
N THR A 109 -20.59 -20.65 35.77
CA THR A 109 -20.09 -19.56 34.90
C THR A 109 -19.11 -18.65 35.63
N ALA A 110 -18.11 -18.18 34.92
CA ALA A 110 -17.23 -17.09 35.34
C ALA A 110 -17.11 -16.08 34.22
N THR A 111 -16.83 -14.82 34.57
CA THR A 111 -16.69 -13.74 33.60
C THR A 111 -15.31 -13.08 33.77
N SER A 112 -14.67 -12.77 32.66
CA SER A 112 -13.36 -12.09 32.65
C SER A 112 -13.47 -10.65 33.19
N LEU A 113 -12.31 -10.05 33.49
CA LEU A 113 -12.22 -8.60 33.52
C LEU A 113 -12.52 -8.04 32.12
N SER A 114 -12.81 -6.75 32.02
CA SER A 114 -13.02 -6.09 30.74
C SER A 114 -11.70 -5.91 29.98
N SER A 115 -11.74 -5.97 28.67
CA SER A 115 -10.62 -5.57 27.81
C SER A 115 -10.26 -4.09 27.98
N ALA A 116 -9.22 -3.63 27.34
CA ALA A 116 -9.07 -2.20 27.03
C ALA A 116 -10.26 -1.72 26.18
N VAL A 117 -10.49 -0.40 26.11
CA VAL A 117 -11.46 0.20 25.17
C VAL A 117 -11.02 -0.11 23.75
N VAL A 118 -11.95 -0.61 22.94
CA VAL A 118 -11.66 -0.93 21.54
C VAL A 118 -11.41 0.35 20.76
N ALA A 119 -10.20 0.50 20.23
CA ALA A 119 -9.84 1.63 19.40
C ALA A 119 -10.41 1.49 17.98
N ALA A 120 -10.64 2.62 17.30
CA ALA A 120 -10.92 2.63 15.88
C ALA A 120 -9.75 2.02 15.08
N PRO A 121 -9.96 1.56 13.84
CA PRO A 121 -8.89 1.08 13.00
C PRO A 121 -7.89 2.20 12.77
N THR A 122 -6.61 1.87 12.69
CA THR A 122 -5.60 2.86 12.35
C THR A 122 -5.86 3.37 10.93
N PRO A 123 -6.02 4.68 10.70
CA PRO A 123 -6.22 5.20 9.37
C PRO A 123 -5.07 4.78 8.45
N ARG A 124 -5.39 4.24 7.30
CA ARG A 124 -4.42 3.92 6.25
C ARG A 124 -4.41 5.04 5.23
N SER A 125 -3.24 5.47 4.81
CA SER A 125 -3.08 6.43 3.73
C SER A 125 -1.93 6.00 2.82
N VAL A 126 -2.04 6.31 1.54
CA VAL A 126 -0.96 6.13 0.58
C VAL A 126 -0.36 7.50 0.29
N SER A 127 0.95 7.62 0.43
CA SER A 127 1.72 8.80 0.00
C SER A 127 2.39 8.53 -1.34
N LEU A 128 2.62 9.57 -2.15
CA LEU A 128 3.40 9.48 -3.37
C LEU A 128 4.23 10.75 -3.55
N SER A 129 5.49 10.58 -3.90
CA SER A 129 6.48 11.63 -4.16
C SER A 129 7.31 11.28 -5.40
N ILE A 130 8.08 12.26 -5.90
CA ILE A 130 8.91 12.13 -7.12
C ILE A 130 10.31 12.65 -6.85
N SER A 131 11.31 12.02 -7.47
CA SER A 131 12.71 12.45 -7.36
C SER A 131 12.98 13.79 -8.08
N GLN A 132 12.20 14.11 -9.11
CA GLN A 132 12.26 15.38 -9.84
C GLN A 132 10.97 15.66 -10.60
N SER A 133 10.54 16.92 -10.65
CA SER A 133 9.30 17.36 -11.31
C SER A 133 9.45 17.61 -12.82
N THR A 134 10.67 17.56 -13.34
CA THR A 134 10.96 17.81 -14.76
C THR A 134 12.01 16.84 -15.27
N VAL A 135 11.74 16.24 -16.42
CA VAL A 135 12.65 15.27 -17.04
C VAL A 135 12.79 15.52 -18.55
N VAL A 136 13.93 15.15 -19.12
CA VAL A 136 14.12 15.13 -20.59
C VAL A 136 13.55 13.82 -21.13
N TYR A 137 12.86 13.89 -22.27
CA TYR A 137 12.27 12.76 -22.96
C TYR A 137 13.23 11.56 -23.04
N GLY A 138 12.73 10.39 -22.64
CA GLY A 138 13.47 9.13 -22.58
C GLY A 138 14.30 8.91 -21.30
N ARG A 139 14.35 9.87 -20.39
CA ARG A 139 14.98 9.70 -19.07
C ARG A 139 13.98 9.21 -18.03
N GLY A 140 14.49 8.47 -17.04
CA GLY A 140 13.68 7.97 -15.92
C GLY A 140 13.53 8.98 -14.79
N VAL A 141 12.44 8.84 -14.06
CA VAL A 141 12.17 9.52 -12.78
C VAL A 141 11.74 8.43 -11.79
N THR A 142 12.20 8.51 -10.56
CA THR A 142 11.76 7.61 -9.50
C THR A 142 10.52 8.19 -8.82
N LEU A 143 9.44 7.41 -8.82
CA LEU A 143 8.31 7.57 -7.91
C LEU A 143 8.65 6.82 -6.63
N PHE A 144 8.33 7.37 -5.49
CA PHE A 144 8.48 6.70 -4.20
C PHE A 144 7.37 7.13 -3.26
N GLY A 145 7.01 6.25 -2.33
CA GLY A 145 5.92 6.50 -1.41
C GLY A 145 5.83 5.45 -0.33
N SER A 146 4.82 5.56 0.49
CA SER A 146 4.56 4.61 1.56
C SER A 146 3.07 4.44 1.81
N VAL A 147 2.72 3.29 2.36
CA VAL A 147 1.40 3.00 2.92
C VAL A 147 1.52 3.11 4.43
N ALA A 148 0.84 4.07 5.03
CA ALA A 148 0.80 4.22 6.48
C ALA A 148 0.17 2.97 7.10
N ASN A 149 0.85 2.36 8.08
CA ASN A 149 0.48 1.07 8.68
C ASN A 149 0.36 -0.07 7.64
N GLY A 150 1.11 0.03 6.52
CA GLY A 150 1.22 -0.99 5.49
C GLY A 150 1.98 -2.22 6.00
N GLN A 151 1.61 -3.38 5.45
CA GLN A 151 2.32 -4.63 5.71
C GLN A 151 3.38 -4.88 4.62
N PRO A 152 4.45 -5.62 4.91
CA PRO A 152 5.36 -6.07 3.87
C PRO A 152 4.62 -6.86 2.78
N GLY A 153 4.96 -6.61 1.51
CA GLY A 153 4.34 -7.31 0.38
C GLY A 153 2.93 -6.82 0.02
N GLU A 154 2.49 -5.69 0.57
CA GLU A 154 1.20 -5.12 0.21
C GLU A 154 1.23 -4.55 -1.22
N PRO A 155 0.27 -4.91 -2.10
CA PRO A 155 0.26 -4.44 -3.48
C PRO A 155 -0.16 -2.96 -3.55
N VAL A 156 0.62 -2.17 -4.28
CA VAL A 156 0.33 -0.76 -4.60
C VAL A 156 0.33 -0.59 -6.11
N THR A 157 -0.80 -0.22 -6.67
CA THR A 157 -0.95 0.04 -8.10
C THR A 157 -0.66 1.51 -8.40
N VAL A 158 0.33 1.75 -9.26
CA VAL A 158 0.64 3.08 -9.78
C VAL A 158 -0.20 3.34 -11.02
N ILE A 159 -0.93 4.46 -11.03
CA ILE A 159 -1.82 4.90 -12.09
C ILE A 159 -1.19 6.13 -12.73
N GLU A 160 -1.09 6.14 -14.07
CA GLU A 160 -0.64 7.28 -14.84
C GLU A 160 -1.80 7.95 -15.61
N HIS A 161 -1.74 9.27 -15.71
CA HIS A 161 -2.63 10.09 -16.50
C HIS A 161 -1.79 11.01 -17.40
N GLN A 162 -1.71 10.69 -18.69
CA GLN A 162 -0.94 11.43 -19.70
C GLN A 162 -1.75 12.63 -20.24
N LEU A 163 -1.10 13.81 -20.30
CA LEU A 163 -1.72 15.08 -20.70
C LEU A 163 -0.88 15.80 -21.78
N PRO A 164 -1.27 15.76 -23.06
CA PRO A 164 -2.32 14.95 -23.64
C PRO A 164 -1.89 13.48 -23.79
N SER A 165 -2.85 12.59 -23.95
CA SER A 165 -2.57 11.23 -24.40
C SER A 165 -2.30 11.20 -25.89
N PHE A 166 -1.17 10.62 -26.29
CA PHE A 166 -0.86 10.38 -27.73
C PHE A 166 -1.21 8.94 -28.16
N SER A 167 -1.60 8.08 -27.20
CA SER A 167 -2.00 6.69 -27.45
C SER A 167 -3.52 6.47 -27.45
N GLY A 168 -4.31 7.52 -27.24
CA GLY A 168 -5.77 7.44 -27.09
C GLY A 168 -6.24 7.06 -25.67
N VAL A 169 -5.38 6.43 -24.87
CA VAL A 169 -5.67 6.10 -23.46
C VAL A 169 -4.99 7.13 -22.56
N SER A 170 -5.78 7.96 -21.88
CA SER A 170 -5.26 9.03 -21.03
C SER A 170 -4.92 8.54 -19.61
N VAL A 171 -5.68 7.60 -19.07
CA VAL A 171 -5.52 7.06 -17.71
C VAL A 171 -5.38 5.55 -17.79
N ARG A 172 -4.35 4.99 -17.15
CA ARG A 172 -4.16 3.55 -17.06
C ARG A 172 -3.40 3.15 -15.80
N ALA A 173 -3.59 1.92 -15.34
CA ALA A 173 -2.69 1.28 -14.41
C ALA A 173 -1.35 1.02 -15.12
N LEU A 174 -0.26 1.54 -14.57
CA LEU A 174 1.08 1.42 -15.14
C LEU A 174 1.78 0.16 -14.65
N ALA A 175 1.78 -0.05 -13.34
CA ALA A 175 2.40 -1.20 -12.69
C ALA A 175 1.82 -1.39 -11.29
N THR A 176 1.91 -2.61 -10.77
CA THR A 176 1.70 -2.90 -9.35
C THR A 176 3.05 -3.26 -8.74
N VAL A 177 3.42 -2.57 -7.67
CA VAL A 177 4.63 -2.79 -6.87
C VAL A 177 4.23 -3.27 -5.48
N GLN A 178 5.16 -3.92 -4.77
CA GLN A 178 4.93 -4.36 -3.40
C GLN A 178 5.67 -3.46 -2.42
N THR A 179 5.10 -3.27 -1.24
CA THR A 179 5.75 -2.57 -0.13
C THR A 179 6.86 -3.43 0.48
N ASN A 180 7.91 -2.78 0.96
CA ASN A 180 8.96 -3.41 1.77
C ASN A 180 8.53 -3.56 3.25
N THR A 181 9.44 -4.00 4.11
CA THR A 181 9.21 -4.18 5.56
C THR A 181 8.79 -2.91 6.29
N GLU A 182 9.07 -1.74 5.74
CA GLU A 182 8.70 -0.42 6.29
C GLU A 182 7.40 0.15 5.69
N GLY A 183 6.70 -0.64 4.85
CA GLY A 183 5.52 -0.18 4.12
C GLY A 183 5.83 0.78 2.96
N SER A 184 7.11 0.92 2.56
CA SER A 184 7.56 1.82 1.49
C SER A 184 7.61 1.09 0.14
N PHE A 185 7.45 1.86 -0.95
CA PHE A 185 7.55 1.35 -2.32
C PHE A 185 8.27 2.35 -3.23
N SER A 186 8.83 1.88 -4.34
CA SER A 186 9.41 2.72 -5.37
C SER A 186 9.22 2.12 -6.76
N LEU A 187 9.17 3.00 -7.78
CA LEU A 187 9.03 2.62 -9.19
C LEU A 187 9.75 3.64 -10.08
N VAL A 188 10.60 3.19 -10.98
CA VAL A 188 11.17 4.05 -12.01
C VAL A 188 10.21 4.13 -13.21
N VAL A 189 9.77 5.35 -13.54
CA VAL A 189 8.91 5.64 -14.69
C VAL A 189 9.65 6.43 -15.75
N ARG A 190 9.22 6.32 -17.02
CA ARG A 190 9.74 7.11 -18.15
C ARG A 190 8.60 7.82 -18.84
N PRO A 191 8.16 8.97 -18.31
CA PRO A 191 7.04 9.69 -18.88
C PRO A 191 7.38 10.18 -20.29
N VAL A 192 6.43 10.00 -21.21
CA VAL A 192 6.58 10.40 -22.63
C VAL A 192 6.01 11.79 -22.91
N THR A 193 5.20 12.31 -22.02
CA THR A 193 4.56 13.64 -22.06
C THR A 193 4.34 14.13 -20.63
N HIS A 194 3.79 15.33 -20.45
CA HIS A 194 3.31 15.77 -19.14
C HIS A 194 2.38 14.71 -18.55
N THR A 195 2.72 14.19 -17.39
CA THR A 195 2.02 13.04 -16.79
C THR A 195 1.78 13.27 -15.30
N LEU A 196 0.56 12.97 -14.87
CA LEU A 196 0.19 12.88 -13.46
C LEU A 196 0.28 11.42 -13.02
N TYR A 197 0.73 11.20 -11.80
CA TYR A 197 0.78 9.87 -11.18
C TYR A 197 0.03 9.86 -9.87
N ARG A 198 -0.64 8.74 -9.57
CA ARG A 198 -1.25 8.40 -8.29
C ARG A 198 -0.89 6.97 -7.94
N ALA A 199 -0.91 6.66 -6.66
CA ALA A 199 -0.75 5.30 -6.14
C ALA A 199 -2.01 4.88 -5.37
N ASN A 200 -2.43 3.61 -5.51
CA ASN A 200 -3.62 3.06 -4.86
C ASN A 200 -3.30 1.67 -4.31
N ASN A 201 -3.64 1.40 -3.05
CA ASN A 201 -3.48 0.09 -2.41
C ASN A 201 -4.77 -0.73 -2.34
N GLY A 202 -5.80 -0.38 -3.13
CA GLY A 202 -7.13 -1.01 -3.10
C GLY A 202 -8.09 -0.38 -2.09
N GLN A 203 -7.61 0.34 -1.09
CA GLN A 203 -8.42 1.00 -0.05
C GLN A 203 -8.36 2.52 -0.14
N THR A 204 -7.17 3.07 -0.36
CA THR A 204 -6.93 4.51 -0.42
C THR A 204 -6.07 4.88 -1.62
N THR A 205 -6.22 6.12 -2.09
CA THR A 205 -5.44 6.69 -3.20
C THR A 205 -4.60 7.85 -2.70
N SER A 206 -3.36 7.95 -3.17
CA SER A 206 -2.43 9.01 -2.82
C SER A 206 -2.84 10.38 -3.38
N ASN A 207 -2.15 11.43 -2.93
CA ASN A 207 -2.04 12.67 -3.66
C ASN A 207 -1.57 12.43 -5.11
N SER A 208 -1.86 13.39 -6.00
CA SER A 208 -1.36 13.39 -7.37
C SER A 208 -0.01 14.08 -7.44
N VAL A 209 0.97 13.46 -8.11
CA VAL A 209 2.25 14.08 -8.45
C VAL A 209 2.39 14.29 -9.95
N SER A 210 3.04 15.37 -10.36
CA SER A 210 3.11 15.83 -11.75
C SER A 210 4.55 15.85 -12.24
N ILE A 211 4.79 15.25 -13.41
CA ILE A 211 6.09 15.27 -14.08
C ILE A 211 5.97 15.95 -15.43
N ASN A 212 6.73 17.05 -15.60
CA ASN A 212 6.85 17.76 -16.85
C ASN A 212 7.97 17.14 -17.70
N VAL A 213 7.71 17.03 -19.00
CA VAL A 213 8.69 16.49 -19.94
C VAL A 213 9.18 17.58 -20.88
N ARG A 214 10.50 17.63 -21.10
CA ARG A 214 11.15 18.45 -22.12
C ARG A 214 11.45 17.57 -23.33
N PRO A 215 11.26 18.04 -24.58
CA PRO A 215 11.75 17.29 -25.72
C PRO A 215 13.27 17.15 -25.64
N ARG A 216 13.80 16.01 -26.05
CA ARG A 216 15.25 15.80 -26.11
C ARG A 216 15.78 16.42 -27.38
N LEU A 217 16.51 17.52 -27.25
CA LEU A 217 17.08 18.26 -28.36
C LEU A 217 18.56 17.98 -28.49
N SER A 218 19.05 17.84 -29.73
CA SER A 218 20.48 17.78 -30.03
C SER A 218 20.80 18.71 -31.21
N LEU A 219 21.93 19.42 -31.12
CA LEU A 219 22.45 20.27 -32.16
C LEU A 219 23.79 19.72 -32.64
N ARG A 220 23.96 19.55 -33.94
CA ARG A 220 25.23 19.10 -34.56
C ARG A 220 25.60 19.96 -35.76
N ARG A 221 26.90 20.16 -35.98
CA ARG A 221 27.46 20.68 -37.23
C ARG A 221 27.48 19.51 -38.21
N ILE A 222 26.95 19.70 -39.44
CA ILE A 222 26.91 18.69 -40.50
C ILE A 222 27.79 19.06 -41.68
N ALA A 223 28.18 20.33 -41.81
CA ALA A 223 29.16 20.83 -42.75
C ALA A 223 29.61 22.24 -42.32
N SER A 224 30.55 22.84 -43.03
CA SER A 224 30.92 24.27 -42.82
C SER A 224 29.68 25.15 -42.89
N ASN A 225 29.44 25.94 -41.83
CA ASN A 225 28.27 26.83 -41.69
C ASN A 225 26.88 26.14 -41.83
N ARG A 226 26.83 24.79 -41.77
CA ARG A 226 25.57 24.03 -41.82
C ARG A 226 25.36 23.25 -40.53
N PHE A 227 24.18 23.39 -39.96
CA PHE A 227 23.81 22.82 -38.69
C PHE A 227 22.48 22.03 -38.80
N MET A 228 22.36 20.98 -38.00
CA MET A 228 21.14 20.22 -37.85
C MET A 228 20.72 20.18 -36.39
N VAL A 229 19.49 20.53 -36.10
CA VAL A 229 18.85 20.27 -34.81
C VAL A 229 17.89 19.10 -34.95
N THR A 230 17.94 18.21 -33.98
CA THR A 230 17.06 17.04 -33.86
C THR A 230 16.25 17.15 -32.57
N ALA A 231 14.95 16.92 -32.65
CA ALA A 231 14.06 16.83 -31.48
C ALA A 231 13.46 15.42 -31.41
N LEU A 232 13.64 14.74 -30.25
CA LEU A 232 13.00 13.47 -29.95
C LEU A 232 11.89 13.70 -28.93
N ALA A 233 10.69 13.20 -29.25
CA ALA A 233 9.49 13.31 -28.44
C ALA A 233 8.47 12.22 -28.88
N ALA A 234 7.36 12.08 -28.16
CA ALA A 234 6.25 11.21 -28.57
C ALA A 234 5.33 11.85 -29.63
N ARG A 235 5.72 12.99 -30.18
CA ARG A 235 4.99 13.68 -31.25
C ARG A 235 5.93 14.35 -32.24
N SER A 236 5.41 14.66 -33.44
CA SER A 236 6.11 15.44 -34.44
C SER A 236 6.18 16.93 -34.07
N PHE A 237 7.33 17.55 -34.37
CA PHE A 237 7.55 18.99 -34.32
C PHE A 237 7.50 19.65 -35.70
N VAL A 238 7.17 18.94 -36.77
CA VAL A 238 7.03 19.52 -38.11
C VAL A 238 6.05 20.71 -38.09
N GLY A 239 6.45 21.81 -38.74
CA GLY A 239 5.73 23.09 -38.72
C GLY A 239 6.02 23.98 -37.49
N ARG A 240 6.69 23.44 -36.47
CA ARG A 240 7.10 24.18 -35.27
C ARG A 240 8.54 24.67 -35.41
N TYR A 241 8.92 25.66 -34.59
CA TYR A 241 10.28 26.23 -34.70
C TYR A 241 11.08 26.07 -33.39
N GLY A 242 12.39 25.99 -33.55
CA GLY A 242 13.37 26.28 -32.53
C GLY A 242 14.01 27.65 -32.74
N LEU A 243 14.31 28.36 -31.68
CA LEU A 243 15.05 29.62 -31.69
C LEU A 243 16.54 29.32 -31.56
N VAL A 244 17.33 29.62 -32.60
CA VAL A 244 18.79 29.58 -32.52
C VAL A 244 19.25 30.73 -31.65
N GLN A 245 20.02 30.44 -30.64
CA GLN A 245 20.54 31.40 -29.67
C GLN A 245 22.09 31.40 -29.72
N ARG A 246 22.69 32.58 -29.59
CA ARG A 246 24.14 32.78 -29.42
C ARG A 246 24.44 33.31 -28.02
N TRP A 247 25.48 32.79 -27.41
CA TRP A 247 25.97 33.32 -26.16
C TRP A 247 26.69 34.68 -26.36
N SER A 248 26.26 35.69 -25.64
CA SER A 248 26.91 37.00 -25.59
C SER A 248 27.87 37.05 -24.41
N ARG A 249 29.17 37.18 -24.68
CA ARG A 249 30.18 37.35 -23.64
C ARG A 249 30.04 38.70 -22.90
N ARG A 250 29.48 39.70 -23.59
CA ARG A 250 29.30 41.06 -23.02
C ARG A 250 28.17 41.09 -21.99
N THR A 251 27.03 40.45 -22.28
CA THR A 251 25.84 40.51 -21.43
C THR A 251 25.62 39.26 -20.57
N HIS A 252 26.46 38.24 -20.76
CA HIS A 252 26.29 36.91 -20.12
C HIS A 252 24.89 36.28 -20.31
N HIS A 253 24.28 36.57 -21.47
CA HIS A 253 22.95 36.04 -21.81
C HIS A 253 22.94 35.38 -23.19
N TRP A 254 21.93 34.53 -23.38
CA TRP A 254 21.63 33.91 -24.67
C TRP A 254 20.78 34.85 -25.51
N LEU A 255 21.33 35.36 -26.62
CA LEU A 255 20.63 36.21 -27.55
C LEU A 255 19.98 35.38 -28.66
N GLY A 256 18.70 35.61 -28.94
CA GLY A 256 17.99 35.01 -30.04
C GLY A 256 18.52 35.54 -31.37
N LEU A 257 18.85 34.63 -32.31
CA LEU A 257 19.33 34.99 -33.64
C LEU A 257 18.23 34.84 -34.68
N ARG A 258 17.60 33.66 -34.74
CA ARG A 258 16.61 33.34 -35.77
C ARG A 258 15.76 32.14 -35.39
N ARG A 259 14.59 32.00 -36.00
CA ARG A 259 13.74 30.81 -35.95
C ARG A 259 14.22 29.80 -36.99
N VAL A 260 14.15 28.51 -36.62
CA VAL A 260 14.43 27.38 -37.50
C VAL A 260 13.29 26.38 -37.39
N PHE A 261 12.59 26.14 -38.49
CA PHE A 261 11.41 25.27 -38.52
C PHE A 261 11.82 23.82 -38.72
N PHE A 262 11.18 22.93 -37.98
CA PHE A 262 11.28 21.49 -38.20
C PHE A 262 10.50 21.13 -39.45
N THR A 263 11.19 20.55 -40.42
CA THR A 263 10.60 20.30 -41.79
C THR A 263 10.38 18.83 -42.06
N ARG A 264 11.03 17.93 -41.29
CA ARG A 264 10.92 16.47 -41.49
C ARG A 264 10.74 15.77 -40.14
N ALA A 265 9.91 14.72 -40.14
CA ALA A 265 9.77 13.82 -39.00
C ALA A 265 9.90 12.38 -39.47
N PHE A 266 10.50 11.56 -38.63
CA PHE A 266 10.72 10.13 -38.86
C PHE A 266 10.24 9.38 -37.63
N PRO A 267 9.36 8.37 -37.79
CA PRO A 267 9.04 7.48 -36.68
C PRO A 267 10.30 6.71 -36.28
N SER A 268 10.41 6.41 -35.00
CA SER A 268 11.42 5.57 -34.41
C SER A 268 10.72 4.48 -33.60
N VAL A 269 11.37 3.86 -32.62
CA VAL A 269 10.67 2.93 -31.74
C VAL A 269 9.52 3.65 -31.04
N SER A 270 8.29 3.14 -31.24
CA SER A 270 7.07 3.73 -30.65
C SER A 270 7.23 3.98 -29.14
N PRO A 271 6.78 5.12 -28.63
CA PRO A 271 6.09 6.23 -29.27
C PRO A 271 7.02 7.35 -29.79
N THR A 272 8.33 7.09 -29.97
CA THR A 272 9.32 8.12 -30.31
C THR A 272 9.22 8.59 -31.77
N ILE A 273 9.16 9.89 -31.96
CA ILE A 273 9.25 10.58 -33.25
C ILE A 273 10.49 11.49 -33.24
N THR A 274 11.31 11.38 -34.28
CA THR A 274 12.48 12.19 -34.50
C THR A 274 12.15 13.31 -35.49
N SER A 275 12.09 14.56 -35.04
CA SER A 275 11.90 15.73 -35.91
C SER A 275 13.24 16.42 -36.19
N ARG A 276 13.47 16.86 -37.43
CA ARG A 276 14.72 17.51 -37.86
C ARG A 276 14.48 18.87 -38.50
N ALA A 277 15.38 19.79 -38.19
CA ALA A 277 15.51 21.09 -38.84
C ALA A 277 16.97 21.33 -39.23
N MET A 278 17.21 21.97 -40.36
CA MET A 278 18.53 22.33 -40.83
C MET A 278 18.62 23.84 -41.06
N PHE A 279 19.80 24.42 -40.78
CA PHE A 279 20.03 25.85 -41.06
C PHE A 279 21.49 26.12 -41.41
N ARG A 280 21.70 27.25 -42.06
CA ARG A 280 23.01 27.79 -42.35
C ARG A 280 23.24 29.03 -41.48
N ALA A 281 24.45 29.15 -40.90
CA ALA A 281 24.83 30.34 -40.16
C ALA A 281 26.36 30.49 -40.15
N ARG A 282 26.86 31.70 -40.41
CA ARG A 282 28.27 32.07 -40.20
C ARG A 282 28.38 32.65 -38.82
N LEU A 283 29.03 31.94 -37.90
CA LEU A 283 28.97 32.24 -36.47
C LEU A 283 30.33 32.50 -35.80
N GLY A 284 31.46 32.37 -36.58
CA GLY A 284 32.79 32.80 -36.18
C GLY A 284 33.24 32.27 -34.80
N GLY A 285 33.07 30.99 -34.51
CA GLY A 285 33.49 30.39 -33.24
C GLY A 285 32.54 30.67 -32.06
N ALA A 286 31.41 31.30 -32.29
CA ALA A 286 30.43 31.60 -31.21
C ALA A 286 29.80 30.34 -30.62
N ARG A 287 29.53 30.36 -29.32
CA ARG A 287 28.72 29.32 -28.65
C ARG A 287 27.28 29.50 -29.02
N ILE A 288 26.66 28.43 -29.51
CA ILE A 288 25.24 28.40 -29.92
C ILE A 288 24.49 27.25 -29.27
N ARG A 289 23.18 27.44 -29.16
CA ARG A 289 22.19 26.40 -28.79
C ARG A 289 20.89 26.65 -29.49
N VAL A 290 19.99 25.69 -29.45
CA VAL A 290 18.60 25.84 -29.94
C VAL A 290 17.64 25.65 -28.77
N LEU A 291 16.76 26.63 -28.58
CA LEU A 291 15.65 26.62 -27.64
C LEU A 291 14.34 26.33 -28.41
N VAL A 292 13.62 25.28 -28.05
CA VAL A 292 12.22 25.13 -28.43
C VAL A 292 11.39 25.75 -27.31
N PRO A 293 10.74 26.91 -27.55
CA PRO A 293 9.99 27.60 -26.49
C PRO A 293 8.74 26.83 -26.14
N ARG A 294 8.16 27.11 -24.95
CA ARG A 294 6.94 26.42 -24.47
C ARG A 294 5.79 26.51 -25.47
N SER A 295 5.59 27.64 -26.13
CA SER A 295 4.54 27.81 -27.17
C SER A 295 4.67 26.85 -28.35
N GLN A 296 5.88 26.38 -28.64
CA GLN A 296 6.18 25.42 -29.70
C GLN A 296 6.24 23.97 -29.16
N ALA A 297 6.56 23.80 -27.88
CA ALA A 297 6.61 22.50 -27.22
C ALA A 297 5.23 22.01 -26.77
N ALA A 298 4.34 22.91 -26.37
CA ALA A 298 2.97 22.57 -25.96
C ALA A 298 2.11 22.04 -27.14
N PRO A 299 1.08 21.22 -26.86
CA PRO A 299 0.78 20.58 -25.57
C PRO A 299 1.72 19.43 -25.26
N GLY A 300 1.77 19.01 -23.99
CA GLY A 300 2.47 17.80 -23.52
C GLY A 300 3.94 17.99 -23.17
N TYR A 301 4.56 19.09 -23.60
CA TYR A 301 5.96 19.39 -23.31
C TYR A 301 6.14 20.82 -22.81
N ILE A 302 7.11 21.01 -21.95
CA ILE A 302 7.65 22.33 -21.59
C ILE A 302 8.84 22.69 -22.50
N ALA A 303 9.35 23.91 -22.40
CA ALA A 303 10.49 24.36 -23.21
C ALA A 303 11.69 23.40 -23.10
N GLY A 304 12.32 23.11 -24.24
CA GLY A 304 13.51 22.28 -24.33
C GLY A 304 14.70 23.06 -24.90
N VAL A 305 15.90 22.68 -24.49
CA VAL A 305 17.16 23.30 -24.95
C VAL A 305 18.11 22.19 -25.43
N SER A 306 18.81 22.44 -26.55
CA SER A 306 19.84 21.53 -27.06
C SER A 306 21.12 21.63 -26.23
N ASN A 307 22.08 20.75 -26.52
CA ASN A 307 23.46 20.94 -26.16
C ASN A 307 23.99 22.26 -26.75
N VAL A 308 25.05 22.79 -26.12
CA VAL A 308 25.82 23.94 -26.64
C VAL A 308 26.83 23.42 -27.62
N LEU A 309 27.02 24.13 -28.73
CA LEU A 309 28.02 23.87 -29.77
C LEU A 309 28.86 25.13 -30.00
N SER A 310 30.17 24.99 -30.10
CA SER A 310 31.03 26.05 -30.62
C SER A 310 30.98 25.99 -32.15
N ALA A 311 30.58 27.07 -32.77
CA ALA A 311 30.23 27.13 -34.19
C ALA A 311 31.38 27.69 -35.04
#